data_2b55c22788169da1e4e8c41b70603d9a
#
_entry.id   2b55c22788169da1e4e8c41b70603d9a
#
_cell.length_a   1.000
_cell.length_b   1.000
_cell.length_c   1.000
_cell.angle_alpha   90.00
_cell.angle_beta   90.00
_cell.angle_gamma   90.00
#
_symmetry.space_group_name_H-M   'P 1'
#
loop_
_entity.id
_entity.type
_entity.pdbx_description
1 polymer ?
#
loop_
_entity_poly.entity_id
_entity_poly.type
_entity_poly.pdbx_seq_one_letter_code
_entity_poly.pdbx_strand_id
1 'polypeptide(L)'
;MKRLLCLALMALLLSGCAQGTDVSAFAPGEEERLVIYTSHKEEVYGPIIKEFQQRTGIWVEVVSGGSGELLERIAMEAEGGQTACDLMFGGGVESLAAYEDCFEPCTPEGVENLRGVGLSEEGLWTPFSSLPLVLIYNTRLVSEGELTGWADLLDPRWKGRIAFADPTVSGSSYTAALTLFSCIEGDDWDILAALVDNLDGGALPDSGDVVESVRSGRRYIGVTLEETALKQRSPELGIVYPAEGTSAVPDGCALIKGAKHAENARAFLDFVLGRDVQELLVSDLHRRSVRTDVHAPEDLPSEAELGIIDYDVHWAGALKEEFIRRWTELCGVTA
;
A
#
# COMPACT_ATOMS: atom_id res chain seq x y z
N MET A 1 -19.87 -57.81 -42.01
CA MET A 1 -20.68 -56.57 -42.17
C MET A 1 -20.93 -55.80 -40.86
N LYS A 2 -21.37 -56.47 -39.75
CA LYS A 2 -21.66 -55.77 -38.47
C LYS A 2 -20.44 -55.11 -37.80
N ARG A 3 -19.24 -55.70 -37.95
CA ARG A 3 -17.99 -55.11 -37.34
C ARG A 3 -17.42 -53.91 -38.09
N LEU A 4 -17.68 -53.77 -39.40
CA LEU A 4 -17.30 -52.58 -40.14
C LEU A 4 -18.22 -51.39 -39.88
N LEU A 5 -19.50 -51.66 -39.58
CA LEU A 5 -20.45 -50.61 -39.27
C LEU A 5 -20.20 -49.95 -37.90
N CYS A 6 -19.69 -50.73 -36.89
CA CYS A 6 -19.31 -50.21 -35.62
C CYS A 6 -18.04 -49.35 -35.66
N LEU A 7 -17.07 -49.69 -36.53
CA LEU A 7 -15.86 -48.86 -36.69
C LEU A 7 -16.16 -47.54 -37.42
N ALA A 8 -17.08 -47.52 -38.37
CA ALA A 8 -17.51 -46.29 -39.05
C ALA A 8 -18.31 -45.37 -38.10
N LEU A 9 -19.15 -45.91 -37.20
CA LEU A 9 -19.87 -45.12 -36.20
C LEU A 9 -18.92 -44.56 -35.12
N MET A 10 -17.88 -45.26 -34.74
CA MET A 10 -16.87 -44.81 -33.79
C MET A 10 -15.97 -43.70 -34.36
N ALA A 11 -15.68 -43.74 -35.66
CA ALA A 11 -14.94 -42.67 -36.35
C ALA A 11 -15.75 -41.35 -36.49
N LEU A 12 -17.08 -41.44 -36.62
CA LEU A 12 -17.95 -40.28 -36.68
C LEU A 12 -18.15 -39.57 -35.32
N LEU A 13 -17.99 -40.31 -34.22
CA LEU A 13 -18.06 -39.72 -32.85
C LEU A 13 -16.73 -39.04 -32.42
N LEU A 14 -15.62 -39.30 -33.09
CA LEU A 14 -14.33 -38.67 -32.80
C LEU A 14 -14.09 -37.39 -33.62
N SER A 15 -14.93 -37.12 -34.64
CA SER A 15 -14.81 -35.89 -35.45
C SER A 15 -15.58 -34.68 -34.90
N GLY A 16 -16.27 -34.84 -33.77
CA GLY A 16 -17.13 -33.81 -33.17
C GLY A 16 -16.51 -32.91 -32.10
N CYS A 17 -15.24 -33.07 -31.75
CA CYS A 17 -14.64 -32.32 -30.63
C CYS A 17 -13.37 -31.54 -31.01
N ALA A 18 -13.30 -30.98 -32.19
CA ALA A 18 -12.19 -30.10 -32.59
C ALA A 18 -12.68 -28.77 -33.20
N GLN A 19 -13.83 -28.25 -32.74
CA GLN A 19 -14.03 -26.82 -32.78
C GLN A 19 -13.50 -26.27 -31.46
N GLY A 20 -12.19 -25.97 -31.44
CA GLY A 20 -11.68 -25.09 -30.42
C GLY A 20 -12.52 -23.82 -30.48
N THR A 21 -13.30 -23.56 -29.45
CA THR A 21 -13.94 -22.26 -29.28
C THR A 21 -12.79 -21.26 -29.34
N ASP A 22 -12.81 -20.41 -30.36
CA ASP A 22 -11.85 -19.32 -30.46
C ASP A 22 -12.13 -18.38 -29.27
N VAL A 23 -11.38 -18.59 -28.18
CA VAL A 23 -11.54 -17.80 -26.95
C VAL A 23 -11.18 -16.33 -27.20
N SER A 24 -10.48 -16.03 -28.30
CA SER A 24 -10.19 -14.64 -28.68
C SER A 24 -11.44 -13.85 -29.02
N ALA A 25 -12.54 -14.53 -29.43
CA ALA A 25 -13.84 -13.90 -29.68
C ALA A 25 -14.53 -13.42 -28.37
N PHE A 26 -14.06 -13.85 -27.21
CA PHE A 26 -14.55 -13.42 -25.89
C PHE A 26 -13.54 -12.55 -25.14
N ALA A 27 -12.36 -12.29 -25.72
CA ALA A 27 -11.41 -11.37 -25.17
C ALA A 27 -11.97 -9.93 -25.29
N PRO A 28 -11.85 -9.10 -24.24
CA PRO A 28 -12.24 -7.69 -24.31
C PRO A 28 -11.47 -7.00 -25.45
N GLY A 29 -12.15 -6.07 -26.14
CA GLY A 29 -11.50 -5.21 -27.12
C GLY A 29 -10.34 -4.44 -26.50
N GLU A 30 -9.41 -3.98 -27.32
CA GLU A 30 -8.25 -3.22 -26.82
C GLU A 30 -8.71 -1.94 -26.11
N GLU A 31 -9.77 -1.30 -26.59
CA GLU A 31 -10.35 -0.08 -26.00
C GLU A 31 -11.07 -0.34 -24.66
N GLU A 32 -11.35 -1.60 -24.34
CA GLU A 32 -12.03 -2.03 -23.11
C GLU A 32 -11.03 -2.62 -22.08
N ARG A 33 -9.75 -2.30 -22.17
CA ARG A 33 -8.70 -2.81 -21.30
C ARG A 33 -8.11 -1.73 -20.40
N LEU A 34 -7.61 -2.16 -19.26
CA LEU A 34 -6.83 -1.34 -18.34
C LEU A 34 -5.80 -2.25 -17.65
N VAL A 35 -4.54 -1.88 -17.69
CA VAL A 35 -3.46 -2.60 -16.97
C VAL A 35 -3.05 -1.80 -15.75
N ILE A 36 -3.24 -2.39 -14.57
CA ILE A 36 -2.93 -1.77 -13.28
C ILE A 36 -1.76 -2.50 -12.61
N TYR A 37 -0.71 -1.76 -12.24
CA TYR A 37 0.28 -2.22 -11.30
C TYR A 37 -0.14 -1.80 -9.88
N THR A 38 -0.19 -2.76 -8.95
CA THR A 38 -0.68 -2.45 -7.59
C THR A 38 0.16 -3.08 -6.50
N SER A 39 0.46 -2.29 -5.48
CA SER A 39 1.05 -2.77 -4.23
C SER A 39 0.02 -3.13 -3.17
N HIS A 40 -1.26 -2.94 -3.45
CA HIS A 40 -2.31 -3.40 -2.56
C HIS A 40 -2.44 -4.92 -2.56
N LYS A 41 -2.88 -5.47 -1.44
CA LYS A 41 -3.29 -6.88 -1.35
C LYS A 41 -4.63 -7.08 -2.07
N GLU A 42 -4.89 -8.31 -2.53
CA GLU A 42 -6.13 -8.65 -3.26
C GLU A 42 -7.40 -8.32 -2.47
N GLU A 43 -7.36 -8.42 -1.15
CA GLU A 43 -8.48 -8.04 -0.29
C GLU A 43 -8.87 -6.55 -0.40
N VAL A 44 -7.92 -5.68 -0.80
CA VAL A 44 -8.15 -4.25 -1.03
C VAL A 44 -8.57 -3.98 -2.47
N TYR A 45 -7.74 -4.38 -3.45
CA TYR A 45 -8.03 -4.04 -4.84
C TYR A 45 -9.15 -4.89 -5.46
N GLY A 46 -9.32 -6.13 -5.02
CA GLY A 46 -10.26 -7.08 -5.63
C GLY A 46 -11.72 -6.59 -5.65
N PRO A 47 -12.31 -6.19 -4.51
CA PRO A 47 -13.67 -5.62 -4.50
C PRO A 47 -13.82 -4.37 -5.37
N ILE A 48 -12.84 -3.49 -5.34
CA ILE A 48 -12.82 -2.22 -6.07
C ILE A 48 -12.80 -2.49 -7.59
N ILE A 49 -11.86 -3.33 -8.05
CA ILE A 49 -11.73 -3.67 -9.46
C ILE A 49 -12.98 -4.40 -9.97
N LYS A 50 -13.51 -5.33 -9.19
CA LYS A 50 -14.74 -6.03 -9.54
C LYS A 50 -15.90 -5.07 -9.79
N GLU A 51 -16.09 -4.11 -8.89
CA GLU A 51 -17.15 -3.11 -9.00
C GLU A 51 -16.91 -2.18 -10.19
N PHE A 52 -15.66 -1.74 -10.42
CA PHE A 52 -15.29 -0.95 -11.57
C PHE A 52 -15.63 -1.66 -12.89
N GLN A 53 -15.20 -2.92 -13.04
CA GLN A 53 -15.48 -3.72 -14.22
C GLN A 53 -17.00 -3.90 -14.46
N GLN A 54 -17.77 -4.08 -13.39
CA GLN A 54 -19.22 -4.24 -13.48
C GLN A 54 -19.93 -2.95 -13.95
N ARG A 55 -19.46 -1.79 -13.50
CA ARG A 55 -20.06 -0.49 -13.85
C ARG A 55 -19.66 0.01 -15.23
N THR A 56 -18.42 -0.26 -15.63
CA THR A 56 -17.85 0.35 -16.84
C THR A 56 -17.75 -0.62 -18.02
N GLY A 57 -17.72 -1.92 -17.78
CA GLY A 57 -17.39 -2.92 -18.79
C GLY A 57 -15.91 -3.00 -19.14
N ILE A 58 -15.05 -2.16 -18.53
CA ILE A 58 -13.61 -2.14 -18.75
C ILE A 58 -12.99 -3.33 -18.02
N TRP A 59 -12.26 -4.16 -18.76
CA TRP A 59 -11.52 -5.28 -18.24
C TRP A 59 -10.20 -4.82 -17.62
N VAL A 60 -9.95 -5.21 -16.36
CA VAL A 60 -8.73 -4.83 -15.65
C VAL A 60 -7.79 -6.02 -15.53
N GLU A 61 -6.57 -5.86 -16.04
CA GLU A 61 -5.45 -6.76 -15.81
C GLU A 61 -4.62 -6.21 -14.65
N VAL A 62 -4.33 -7.07 -13.65
CA VAL A 62 -3.61 -6.68 -12.44
C VAL A 62 -2.25 -7.34 -12.38
N VAL A 63 -1.22 -6.55 -12.15
CA VAL A 63 0.10 -7.02 -11.75
C VAL A 63 0.37 -6.53 -10.35
N SER A 64 0.45 -7.45 -9.39
CA SER A 64 0.71 -7.12 -7.98
C SER A 64 2.17 -7.38 -7.59
N GLY A 65 2.72 -6.54 -6.73
CA GLY A 65 4.10 -6.63 -6.24
C GLY A 65 4.40 -5.61 -5.17
N GLY A 66 5.63 -5.55 -4.70
CA GLY A 66 6.08 -4.49 -3.81
C GLY A 66 6.09 -3.12 -4.50
N SER A 67 5.76 -2.04 -3.79
CA SER A 67 5.71 -0.70 -4.40
C SER A 67 7.04 -0.30 -5.05
N GLY A 68 8.17 -0.56 -4.39
CA GLY A 68 9.49 -0.28 -4.94
C GLY A 68 9.77 -1.08 -6.22
N GLU A 69 9.53 -2.39 -6.20
CA GLU A 69 9.70 -3.27 -7.35
C GLU A 69 8.87 -2.81 -8.56
N LEU A 70 7.61 -2.45 -8.33
CA LEU A 70 6.71 -2.00 -9.40
C LEU A 70 7.14 -0.64 -9.97
N LEU A 71 7.57 0.29 -9.12
CA LEU A 71 8.03 1.61 -9.54
C LEU A 71 9.37 1.52 -10.31
N GLU A 72 10.31 0.71 -9.87
CA GLU A 72 11.54 0.41 -10.62
C GLU A 72 11.23 -0.20 -11.98
N ARG A 73 10.27 -1.13 -12.03
CA ARG A 73 9.83 -1.73 -13.28
C ARG A 73 9.22 -0.69 -14.22
N ILE A 74 8.36 0.21 -13.72
CA ILE A 74 7.79 1.33 -14.50
C ILE A 74 8.90 2.19 -15.08
N ALA A 75 9.90 2.54 -14.27
CA ALA A 75 11.03 3.35 -14.74
C ALA A 75 11.84 2.65 -15.85
N MET A 76 12.15 1.35 -15.68
CA MET A 76 12.84 0.57 -16.72
C MET A 76 12.01 0.44 -18.00
N GLU A 77 10.71 0.25 -17.90
CA GLU A 77 9.80 0.21 -19.07
C GLU A 77 9.77 1.55 -19.80
N ALA A 78 9.73 2.68 -19.06
CA ALA A 78 9.79 4.03 -19.61
C ALA A 78 11.10 4.30 -20.35
N GLU A 79 12.25 3.91 -19.77
CA GLU A 79 13.56 4.00 -20.42
C GLU A 79 13.63 3.16 -21.71
N GLY A 80 12.96 2.00 -21.72
CA GLY A 80 12.83 1.13 -22.90
C GLY A 80 11.88 1.66 -23.96
N GLY A 81 11.18 2.77 -23.68
CA GLY A 81 10.22 3.41 -24.60
C GLY A 81 8.90 2.62 -24.76
N GLN A 82 8.59 1.70 -23.87
CA GLN A 82 7.34 0.94 -23.85
C GLN A 82 6.86 0.79 -22.41
N THR A 83 5.71 1.35 -22.10
CA THR A 83 5.03 1.11 -20.83
C THR A 83 4.07 -0.08 -20.96
N ALA A 84 4.14 -1.01 -20.02
CA ALA A 84 3.26 -2.19 -19.99
C ALA A 84 2.04 -1.97 -19.10
N CYS A 85 2.05 -0.94 -18.24
CA CYS A 85 0.90 -0.59 -17.41
C CYS A 85 0.37 0.81 -17.75
N ASP A 86 -0.89 1.03 -17.37
CA ASP A 86 -1.58 2.30 -17.59
C ASP A 86 -1.67 3.12 -16.30
N LEU A 87 -1.69 2.43 -15.15
CA LEU A 87 -1.90 3.05 -13.84
C LEU A 87 -1.07 2.35 -12.77
N MET A 88 -0.41 3.13 -11.91
CA MET A 88 0.07 2.65 -10.61
C MET A 88 -1.03 2.89 -9.58
N PHE A 89 -1.44 1.83 -8.85
CA PHE A 89 -2.47 1.87 -7.81
C PHE A 89 -1.90 1.40 -6.49
N GLY A 90 -1.59 2.31 -5.60
CA GLY A 90 -0.96 2.05 -4.31
C GLY A 90 0.51 2.47 -4.26
N GLY A 91 1.13 2.23 -3.12
CA GLY A 91 2.39 2.84 -2.74
C GLY A 91 2.16 4.17 -2.03
N GLY A 92 2.97 4.47 -1.01
CA GLY A 92 2.92 5.78 -0.37
C GLY A 92 3.28 6.88 -1.36
N VAL A 93 2.63 8.03 -1.22
CA VAL A 93 2.85 9.16 -2.14
C VAL A 93 4.30 9.64 -2.14
N GLU A 94 5.05 9.45 -1.05
CA GLU A 94 6.51 9.71 -1.01
C GLU A 94 7.30 8.76 -1.93
N SER A 95 6.81 7.54 -2.12
CA SER A 95 7.42 6.61 -3.08
C SER A 95 7.07 6.99 -4.51
N LEU A 96 5.84 7.49 -4.74
CA LEU A 96 5.44 8.02 -6.06
C LEU A 96 6.27 9.27 -6.41
N ALA A 97 6.49 10.17 -5.46
CA ALA A 97 7.30 11.38 -5.66
C ALA A 97 8.74 11.08 -6.14
N ALA A 98 9.31 9.95 -5.72
CA ALA A 98 10.65 9.54 -6.18
C ALA A 98 10.69 9.10 -7.67
N TYR A 99 9.53 8.90 -8.31
CA TYR A 99 9.38 8.43 -9.69
C TYR A 99 8.48 9.35 -10.53
N GLU A 100 8.38 10.62 -10.16
CA GLU A 100 7.47 11.60 -10.78
C GLU A 100 7.63 11.73 -12.30
N ASP A 101 8.84 11.60 -12.83
CA ASP A 101 9.14 11.60 -14.26
C ASP A 101 8.42 10.51 -15.06
N CYS A 102 7.96 9.45 -14.40
CA CYS A 102 7.22 8.34 -15.00
C CYS A 102 5.73 8.60 -15.14
N PHE A 103 5.21 9.70 -14.57
CA PHE A 103 3.78 9.96 -14.47
C PHE A 103 3.33 11.09 -15.39
N GLU A 104 2.06 11.06 -15.74
CA GLU A 104 1.40 12.10 -16.52
C GLU A 104 0.39 12.85 -15.64
N PRO A 105 0.35 14.19 -15.69
CA PRO A 105 -0.62 14.98 -14.94
C PRO A 105 -2.07 14.53 -15.21
N CYS A 106 -2.81 14.30 -14.15
CA CYS A 106 -4.23 13.96 -14.19
C CYS A 106 -4.94 14.61 -12.99
N THR A 107 -6.03 15.28 -13.26
CA THR A 107 -6.92 15.85 -12.24
C THR A 107 -8.23 15.09 -12.28
N PRO A 108 -8.46 14.12 -11.38
CA PRO A 108 -9.69 13.36 -11.32
C PRO A 108 -10.89 14.21 -10.92
N GLU A 109 -12.10 13.74 -11.29
CA GLU A 109 -13.34 14.33 -10.79
C GLU A 109 -13.41 14.22 -9.25
N GLY A 110 -13.85 15.28 -8.59
CA GLY A 110 -14.03 15.30 -7.14
C GLY A 110 -12.76 15.59 -6.34
N VAL A 111 -11.65 15.95 -6.99
CA VAL A 111 -10.39 16.32 -6.30
C VAL A 111 -10.59 17.47 -5.31
N GLU A 112 -11.55 18.36 -5.55
CA GLU A 112 -11.92 19.47 -4.67
C GLU A 112 -12.50 19.00 -3.33
N ASN A 113 -12.93 17.76 -3.24
CA ASN A 113 -13.43 17.16 -2.00
C ASN A 113 -12.35 16.42 -1.22
N LEU A 114 -11.11 16.41 -1.70
CA LEU A 114 -10.01 15.75 -1.02
C LEU A 114 -9.42 16.63 0.09
N ARG A 115 -8.89 15.98 1.09
CA ARG A 115 -8.09 16.62 2.16
C ARG A 115 -6.72 16.96 1.58
N GLY A 116 -6.25 18.10 1.50
CA GLY A 116 -5.02 18.52 0.83
C GLY A 116 -3.73 17.73 1.16
N VAL A 117 -3.77 16.74 2.05
CA VAL A 117 -2.60 15.96 2.46
C VAL A 117 -2.15 15.02 1.35
N GLY A 118 -0.89 15.14 0.93
CA GLY A 118 -0.27 14.25 -0.06
C GLY A 118 -0.73 14.48 -1.50
N LEU A 119 -1.45 15.57 -1.79
CA LEU A 119 -1.75 15.97 -3.17
C LEU A 119 -0.48 16.39 -3.90
N SER A 120 -0.35 15.95 -5.15
CA SER A 120 0.66 16.49 -6.05
C SER A 120 0.25 17.87 -6.55
N GLU A 121 1.11 18.86 -6.41
CA GLU A 121 0.86 20.21 -6.94
C GLU A 121 0.69 20.20 -8.46
N GLU A 122 1.43 19.32 -9.15
CA GLU A 122 1.39 19.17 -10.60
C GLU A 122 0.37 18.14 -11.08
N GLY A 123 -0.35 17.47 -10.17
CA GLY A 123 -1.33 16.43 -10.49
C GLY A 123 -0.73 15.12 -10.97
N LEU A 124 0.54 14.82 -10.62
CA LEU A 124 1.23 13.60 -11.06
C LEU A 124 0.73 12.34 -10.34
N TRP A 125 0.17 12.50 -9.17
CA TRP A 125 -0.53 11.46 -8.42
C TRP A 125 -1.70 12.03 -7.65
N THR A 126 -2.61 11.14 -7.26
CA THR A 126 -3.77 11.48 -6.42
C THR A 126 -3.82 10.55 -5.22
N PRO A 127 -3.96 11.08 -4.00
CA PRO A 127 -4.16 10.26 -2.80
C PRO A 127 -5.41 9.39 -2.90
N PHE A 128 -5.32 8.14 -2.43
CA PHE A 128 -6.42 7.18 -2.47
C PHE A 128 -6.98 6.87 -1.08
N SER A 129 -6.14 6.57 -0.10
CA SER A 129 -6.55 6.38 1.29
C SER A 129 -5.50 6.93 2.24
N SER A 130 -5.94 7.44 3.40
CA SER A 130 -5.05 7.91 4.45
C SER A 130 -4.69 6.76 5.38
N LEU A 131 -3.40 6.61 5.68
CA LEU A 131 -2.84 5.45 6.39
C LEU A 131 -2.09 5.88 7.66
N PRO A 132 -2.79 6.22 8.76
CA PRO A 132 -2.13 6.56 10.01
C PRO A 132 -1.27 5.41 10.53
N LEU A 133 -0.08 5.74 11.03
CA LEU A 133 0.74 4.81 11.78
C LEU A 133 0.31 4.78 13.25
N VAL A 134 0.34 3.60 13.83
CA VAL A 134 0.03 3.37 15.24
C VAL A 134 1.09 2.49 15.88
N LEU A 135 1.24 2.62 17.19
CA LEU A 135 1.98 1.67 18.00
C LEU A 135 1.01 0.60 18.50
N ILE A 136 1.50 -0.62 18.61
CA ILE A 136 0.74 -1.74 19.14
C ILE A 136 1.53 -2.42 20.25
N TYR A 137 0.82 -3.05 21.19
CA TYR A 137 1.46 -3.79 22.27
C TYR A 137 0.68 -5.06 22.65
N ASN A 138 1.39 -6.03 23.21
CA ASN A 138 0.78 -7.22 23.78
C ASN A 138 0.23 -6.92 25.18
N THR A 139 -1.09 -6.96 25.37
CA THR A 139 -1.77 -6.59 26.62
C THR A 139 -1.45 -7.51 27.81
N ARG A 140 -0.85 -8.69 27.57
CA ARG A 140 -0.42 -9.60 28.63
C ARG A 140 0.99 -9.30 29.12
N LEU A 141 1.79 -8.55 28.33
CA LEU A 141 3.22 -8.31 28.58
C LEU A 141 3.53 -6.84 28.88
N VAL A 142 2.66 -5.93 28.44
CA VAL A 142 2.79 -4.48 28.58
C VAL A 142 1.49 -3.95 29.15
N SER A 143 1.59 -3.15 30.23
CA SER A 143 0.43 -2.53 30.85
C SER A 143 -0.03 -1.30 30.05
N GLU A 144 -1.30 -0.97 30.15
CA GLU A 144 -1.82 0.27 29.60
C GLU A 144 -1.07 1.48 30.13
N GLY A 145 -0.64 2.39 29.25
CA GLY A 145 0.13 3.59 29.58
C GLY A 145 1.65 3.37 29.72
N GLU A 146 2.18 2.15 29.57
CA GLU A 146 3.63 1.91 29.51
C GLU A 146 4.20 2.24 28.12
N LEU A 147 3.40 2.21 27.08
CA LEU A 147 3.71 2.63 25.72
C LEU A 147 2.83 3.84 25.40
N THR A 148 3.43 4.98 25.08
CA THR A 148 2.72 6.26 24.91
C THR A 148 3.02 6.96 23.60
N GLY A 149 4.18 6.71 23.00
CA GLY A 149 4.57 7.44 21.80
C GLY A 149 5.85 6.92 21.15
N TRP A 150 6.28 7.67 20.17
CA TRP A 150 7.44 7.34 19.33
C TRP A 150 8.74 7.26 20.12
N ALA A 151 8.91 8.13 21.14
CA ALA A 151 10.10 8.15 21.98
C ALA A 151 10.33 6.82 22.71
N ASP A 152 9.27 6.08 23.01
CA ASP A 152 9.37 4.77 23.65
C ASP A 152 10.15 3.76 22.80
N LEU A 153 10.14 3.87 21.48
CA LEU A 153 10.90 2.97 20.60
C LEU A 153 12.42 3.11 20.77
N LEU A 154 12.87 4.22 21.33
CA LEU A 154 14.28 4.49 21.61
C LEU A 154 14.67 4.15 23.05
N ASP A 155 13.72 3.81 23.93
CA ASP A 155 13.99 3.45 25.31
C ASP A 155 14.66 2.05 25.38
N PRO A 156 15.86 1.91 25.95
CA PRO A 156 16.58 0.63 26.09
C PRO A 156 15.79 -0.48 26.80
N ARG A 157 14.75 -0.15 27.59
CA ARG A 157 13.88 -1.16 28.21
C ARG A 157 13.17 -2.07 27.18
N TRP A 158 12.99 -1.60 25.95
CA TRP A 158 12.36 -2.33 24.86
C TRP A 158 13.34 -3.05 23.94
N LYS A 159 14.65 -3.00 24.25
CA LYS A 159 15.67 -3.67 23.44
C LYS A 159 15.35 -5.14 23.22
N GLY A 160 15.34 -5.57 21.95
CA GLY A 160 14.96 -6.90 21.51
C GLY A 160 13.48 -7.23 21.64
N ARG A 161 12.61 -6.24 21.95
CA ARG A 161 11.17 -6.44 22.18
C ARG A 161 10.27 -5.69 21.19
N ILE A 162 10.86 -5.00 20.22
CA ILE A 162 10.17 -4.20 19.23
C ILE A 162 9.96 -5.02 17.96
N ALA A 163 8.73 -5.07 17.46
CA ALA A 163 8.39 -5.56 16.13
C ALA A 163 8.39 -4.37 15.16
N PHE A 164 9.35 -4.37 14.25
CA PHE A 164 9.50 -3.35 13.22
C PHE A 164 9.92 -4.06 11.93
N ALA A 165 9.23 -3.81 10.82
CA ALA A 165 9.58 -4.45 9.56
C ALA A 165 10.77 -3.73 8.90
N ASP A 166 11.45 -4.44 8.01
CA ASP A 166 12.59 -3.90 7.28
C ASP A 166 12.15 -2.78 6.31
N PRO A 167 12.61 -1.54 6.49
CA PRO A 167 12.22 -0.42 5.63
C PRO A 167 12.79 -0.52 4.19
N THR A 168 13.72 -1.43 3.94
CA THR A 168 14.18 -1.71 2.57
C THR A 168 13.15 -2.45 1.74
N VAL A 169 12.19 -3.12 2.41
CA VAL A 169 11.13 -3.93 1.77
C VAL A 169 9.75 -3.33 2.04
N SER A 170 9.55 -2.76 3.24
CA SER A 170 8.26 -2.24 3.71
C SER A 170 8.20 -0.71 3.62
N GLY A 171 7.35 -0.18 2.73
CA GLY A 171 7.11 1.25 2.62
C GLY A 171 6.57 1.86 3.92
N SER A 172 5.64 1.19 4.61
CA SER A 172 5.10 1.67 5.88
C SER A 172 6.14 1.74 7.00
N SER A 173 7.15 0.86 6.97
CA SER A 173 8.26 0.94 7.93
C SER A 173 9.25 2.04 7.59
N TYR A 174 9.46 2.33 6.31
CA TYR A 174 10.17 3.51 5.89
C TYR A 174 9.48 4.79 6.39
N THR A 175 8.18 4.92 6.11
CA THR A 175 7.36 6.03 6.63
C THR A 175 7.43 6.13 8.16
N ALA A 176 7.39 4.98 8.88
CA ALA A 176 7.50 4.95 10.34
C ALA A 176 8.85 5.48 10.85
N ALA A 177 9.94 5.13 10.20
CA ALA A 177 11.25 5.65 10.57
C ALA A 177 11.36 7.17 10.34
N LEU A 178 10.82 7.68 9.24
CA LEU A 178 10.80 9.13 8.98
C LEU A 178 9.82 9.88 9.89
N THR A 179 8.72 9.22 10.30
CA THR A 179 7.82 9.77 11.32
C THR A 179 8.57 9.94 12.65
N LEU A 180 9.43 8.98 13.00
CA LEU A 180 10.27 9.10 14.19
C LEU A 180 11.19 10.33 14.10
N PHE A 181 11.84 10.57 12.94
CA PHE A 181 12.66 11.77 12.72
C PHE A 181 11.85 13.06 12.89
N SER A 182 10.60 13.07 12.43
CA SER A 182 9.74 14.24 12.53
C SER A 182 9.18 14.48 13.94
N CYS A 183 9.05 13.44 14.75
CA CYS A 183 8.45 13.51 16.09
C CYS A 183 9.48 13.66 17.22
N ILE A 184 10.73 13.27 17.00
CA ILE A 184 11.77 13.25 18.05
C ILE A 184 12.83 14.31 17.75
N GLU A 185 13.13 15.15 18.74
CA GLU A 185 14.21 16.13 18.62
C GLU A 185 15.58 15.43 18.63
N GLY A 186 16.44 15.77 17.66
CA GLY A 186 17.81 15.22 17.60
C GLY A 186 18.36 15.15 16.17
N ASP A 187 19.49 14.47 16.04
CA ASP A 187 20.03 14.11 14.72
C ASP A 187 19.32 12.85 14.20
N ASP A 188 18.80 12.91 12.99
CA ASP A 188 18.02 11.84 12.36
C ASP A 188 18.77 10.50 12.35
N TRP A 189 20.09 10.57 12.12
CA TRP A 189 20.92 9.38 12.02
C TRP A 189 21.28 8.78 13.37
N ASP A 190 21.37 9.60 14.42
CA ASP A 190 21.52 9.12 15.80
C ASP A 190 20.20 8.45 16.26
N ILE A 191 19.06 9.01 15.89
CA ILE A 191 17.73 8.42 16.13
C ILE A 191 17.62 7.06 15.43
N LEU A 192 18.02 6.98 14.15
CA LEU A 192 18.02 5.72 13.39
C LEU A 192 18.94 4.68 14.05
N ALA A 193 20.14 5.07 14.45
CA ALA A 193 21.09 4.18 15.12
C ALA A 193 20.53 3.64 16.44
N ALA A 194 19.86 4.48 17.23
CA ALA A 194 19.21 4.07 18.48
C ALA A 194 18.04 3.10 18.23
N LEU A 195 17.22 3.35 17.20
CA LEU A 195 16.16 2.40 16.80
C LEU A 195 16.77 1.05 16.43
N VAL A 196 17.76 1.03 15.53
CA VAL A 196 18.40 -0.22 15.07
C VAL A 196 19.05 -0.98 16.24
N ASP A 197 19.70 -0.28 17.18
CA ASP A 197 20.25 -0.91 18.40
C ASP A 197 19.15 -1.54 19.25
N ASN A 198 17.99 -0.90 19.37
CA ASN A 198 16.85 -1.43 20.12
C ASN A 198 16.14 -2.58 19.42
N LEU A 199 16.26 -2.72 18.11
CA LEU A 199 15.69 -3.87 17.39
C LEU A 199 16.41 -5.19 17.73
N ASP A 200 17.65 -5.16 18.18
CA ASP A 200 18.46 -6.26 18.72
C ASP A 200 18.07 -7.65 18.20
N GLY A 201 18.56 -7.98 17.03
CA GLY A 201 18.18 -9.21 16.32
C GLY A 201 17.44 -8.94 15.00
N GLY A 202 17.39 -7.66 14.61
CA GLY A 202 16.99 -7.23 13.28
C GLY A 202 15.51 -6.95 13.12
N ALA A 203 15.23 -6.31 12.03
CA ALA A 203 13.89 -6.03 11.55
C ALA A 203 13.20 -7.33 11.03
N LEU A 204 11.87 -7.31 11.03
CA LEU A 204 11.07 -8.39 10.46
C LEU A 204 11.08 -8.30 8.93
N PRO A 205 11.01 -9.43 8.22
CA PRO A 205 11.11 -9.42 6.76
C PRO A 205 9.87 -8.81 6.07
N ASP A 206 8.73 -8.77 6.74
CA ASP A 206 7.46 -8.28 6.18
C ASP A 206 6.63 -7.54 7.24
N SER A 207 5.96 -6.46 6.82
CA SER A 207 5.07 -5.69 7.72
C SER A 207 3.85 -6.49 8.19
N GLY A 208 3.43 -7.51 7.45
CA GLY A 208 2.37 -8.43 7.85
C GLY A 208 2.73 -9.26 9.09
N ASP A 209 4.01 -9.48 9.37
CA ASP A 209 4.49 -10.24 10.52
C ASP A 209 4.49 -9.45 11.83
N VAL A 210 4.38 -8.12 11.77
CA VAL A 210 4.47 -7.24 12.95
C VAL A 210 3.39 -7.56 13.97
N VAL A 211 2.13 -7.55 13.54
CA VAL A 211 0.98 -7.76 14.44
C VAL A 211 1.02 -9.15 15.06
N GLU A 212 1.31 -10.18 14.27
CA GLU A 212 1.41 -11.55 14.80
C GLU A 212 2.60 -11.72 15.74
N SER A 213 3.72 -11.05 15.48
CA SER A 213 4.88 -11.07 16.37
C SER A 213 4.56 -10.48 17.73
N VAL A 214 3.79 -9.39 17.78
CA VAL A 214 3.32 -8.76 19.02
C VAL A 214 2.25 -9.61 19.69
N ARG A 215 1.23 -10.05 18.96
CA ARG A 215 0.12 -10.84 19.50
C ARG A 215 0.59 -12.15 20.12
N SER A 216 1.53 -12.84 19.49
CA SER A 216 2.11 -14.08 20.02
C SER A 216 3.09 -13.86 21.21
N GLY A 217 3.47 -12.63 21.51
CA GLY A 217 4.44 -12.28 22.56
C GLY A 217 5.89 -12.53 22.17
N ARG A 218 6.19 -12.80 20.91
CA ARG A 218 7.58 -12.85 20.41
C ARG A 218 8.26 -11.49 20.51
N ARG A 219 7.49 -10.44 20.28
CA ARG A 219 7.83 -9.04 20.57
C ARG A 219 6.75 -8.46 21.47
N TYR A 220 7.04 -7.40 22.19
CA TYR A 220 6.15 -6.83 23.19
C TYR A 220 5.37 -5.65 22.64
N ILE A 221 6.04 -4.84 21.83
CA ILE A 221 5.50 -3.66 21.18
C ILE A 221 5.84 -3.72 19.68
N GLY A 222 5.18 -2.89 18.86
CA GLY A 222 5.48 -2.81 17.44
C GLY A 222 4.87 -1.59 16.77
N VAL A 223 5.27 -1.36 15.53
CA VAL A 223 4.76 -0.28 14.68
C VAL A 223 4.03 -0.88 13.48
N THR A 224 2.82 -0.40 13.21
CA THR A 224 2.05 -0.86 12.06
C THR A 224 1.07 0.23 11.58
N LEU A 225 0.42 0.00 10.46
CA LEU A 225 -0.69 0.85 10.02
C LEU A 225 -1.93 0.62 10.90
N GLU A 226 -2.70 1.67 11.15
CA GLU A 226 -3.97 1.62 11.87
C GLU A 226 -4.90 0.55 11.28
N GLU A 227 -5.08 0.54 9.96
CA GLU A 227 -5.93 -0.43 9.26
C GLU A 227 -5.53 -1.88 9.52
N THR A 228 -4.23 -2.15 9.57
CA THR A 228 -3.69 -3.48 9.84
C THR A 228 -3.97 -3.91 11.28
N ALA A 229 -3.79 -2.99 12.24
CA ALA A 229 -4.11 -3.24 13.65
C ALA A 229 -5.62 -3.47 13.86
N LEU A 230 -6.46 -2.67 13.20
CA LEU A 230 -7.93 -2.78 13.30
C LEU A 230 -8.46 -4.09 12.73
N LYS A 231 -7.97 -4.53 11.57
CA LYS A 231 -8.32 -5.81 10.96
C LYS A 231 -7.98 -7.01 11.83
N GLN A 232 -6.96 -6.89 12.66
CA GLN A 232 -6.46 -7.97 13.52
C GLN A 232 -6.76 -7.73 15.01
N ARG A 233 -7.76 -6.88 15.32
CA ARG A 233 -8.18 -6.63 16.71
C ARG A 233 -8.39 -7.92 17.49
N SER A 234 -7.80 -8.00 18.66
CA SER A 234 -7.98 -9.10 19.61
C SER A 234 -7.76 -8.59 21.03
N PRO A 235 -8.23 -9.32 22.07
CA PRO A 235 -7.97 -8.94 23.47
C PRO A 235 -6.49 -8.86 23.84
N GLU A 236 -5.64 -9.55 23.11
CA GLU A 236 -4.19 -9.57 23.32
C GLU A 236 -3.44 -8.40 22.67
N LEU A 237 -4.14 -7.60 21.85
CA LEU A 237 -3.53 -6.50 21.10
C LEU A 237 -4.08 -5.15 21.54
N GLY A 238 -3.26 -4.32 22.18
CA GLY A 238 -3.54 -2.92 22.43
C GLY A 238 -3.05 -2.04 21.28
N ILE A 239 -3.76 -0.96 21.02
CA ILE A 239 -3.42 0.05 20.01
C ILE A 239 -3.16 1.37 20.72
N VAL A 240 -2.07 2.04 20.38
CA VAL A 240 -1.70 3.35 20.92
C VAL A 240 -1.55 4.32 19.77
N TYR A 241 -2.26 5.43 19.86
CA TYR A 241 -2.03 6.59 19.02
C TYR A 241 -0.96 7.45 19.69
N PRO A 242 0.20 7.67 19.05
CA PRO A 242 1.34 8.33 19.67
C PRO A 242 1.03 9.73 20.16
N ALA A 243 1.47 10.06 21.38
CA ALA A 243 1.19 11.35 22.01
C ALA A 243 1.84 12.54 21.29
N GLU A 244 2.95 12.30 20.60
CA GLU A 244 3.66 13.29 19.77
C GLU A 244 2.93 13.60 18.45
N GLY A 245 1.87 12.87 18.14
CA GLY A 245 1.25 12.83 16.84
C GLY A 245 1.79 11.71 15.98
N THR A 246 1.27 11.59 14.76
CA THR A 246 1.68 10.53 13.81
C THR A 246 1.57 10.99 12.37
N SER A 247 2.29 10.36 11.47
CA SER A 247 2.05 10.52 10.05
C SER A 247 0.83 9.72 9.60
N ALA A 248 0.16 10.23 8.57
CA ALA A 248 -0.91 9.54 7.88
C ALA A 248 -0.67 9.67 6.37
N VAL A 249 0.52 9.21 5.96
CA VAL A 249 0.93 9.29 4.54
C VAL A 249 -0.05 8.50 3.70
N PRO A 250 -0.72 9.13 2.73
CA PRO A 250 -1.62 8.43 1.85
C PRO A 250 -0.88 7.44 0.96
N ASP A 251 -1.53 6.34 0.64
CA ASP A 251 -1.24 5.67 -0.62
C ASP A 251 -1.92 6.42 -1.78
N GLY A 252 -1.41 6.23 -2.97
CA GLY A 252 -1.87 7.03 -4.10
C GLY A 252 -2.08 6.24 -5.37
N CYS A 253 -2.56 6.95 -6.36
CA CYS A 253 -2.75 6.47 -7.72
C CYS A 253 -2.04 7.43 -8.67
N ALA A 254 -1.34 6.90 -9.68
CA ALA A 254 -0.65 7.72 -10.67
C ALA A 254 -0.90 7.19 -12.10
N LEU A 255 -1.29 8.08 -13.00
CA LEU A 255 -1.40 7.79 -14.42
C LEU A 255 0.00 7.68 -15.02
N ILE A 256 0.28 6.58 -15.72
CA ILE A 256 1.58 6.36 -16.32
C ILE A 256 1.74 7.21 -17.59
N LYS A 257 2.86 7.86 -17.72
CA LYS A 257 3.20 8.69 -18.89
C LYS A 257 3.24 7.83 -20.16
N GLY A 258 2.43 8.19 -21.15
CA GLY A 258 2.30 7.41 -22.37
C GLY A 258 1.50 6.13 -22.23
N ALA A 259 0.66 6.02 -21.20
CA ALA A 259 -0.25 4.92 -20.98
C ALA A 259 -1.09 4.63 -22.23
N LYS A 260 -1.20 3.36 -22.60
CA LYS A 260 -1.92 2.92 -23.79
C LYS A 260 -3.43 3.12 -23.65
N HIS A 261 -3.95 2.93 -22.44
CA HIS A 261 -5.38 3.05 -22.13
C HIS A 261 -5.63 4.22 -21.15
N ALA A 262 -5.05 5.39 -21.45
CA ALA A 262 -5.07 6.56 -20.54
C ALA A 262 -6.51 6.99 -20.16
N GLU A 263 -7.48 6.91 -21.07
CA GLU A 263 -8.88 7.25 -20.77
C GLU A 263 -9.50 6.27 -19.75
N ASN A 264 -9.22 4.98 -19.87
CA ASN A 264 -9.67 3.98 -18.90
C ASN A 264 -9.00 4.15 -17.54
N ALA A 265 -7.72 4.55 -17.53
CA ALA A 265 -6.99 4.88 -16.31
C ALA A 265 -7.59 6.12 -15.62
N ARG A 266 -7.97 7.17 -16.38
CA ARG A 266 -8.68 8.34 -15.83
C ARG A 266 -10.03 7.95 -15.24
N ALA A 267 -10.81 7.14 -15.96
CA ALA A 267 -12.09 6.63 -15.46
C ALA A 267 -11.92 5.82 -14.16
N PHE A 268 -10.82 5.08 -14.02
CA PHE A 268 -10.51 4.36 -12.77
C PHE A 268 -10.15 5.33 -11.65
N LEU A 269 -9.37 6.39 -11.91
CA LEU A 269 -9.05 7.42 -10.93
C LEU A 269 -10.32 8.12 -10.40
N ASP A 270 -11.22 8.53 -11.31
CA ASP A 270 -12.51 9.12 -10.94
C ASP A 270 -13.35 8.16 -10.09
N PHE A 271 -13.37 6.88 -10.47
CA PHE A 271 -14.12 5.85 -9.76
C PHE A 271 -13.60 5.63 -8.33
N VAL A 272 -12.29 5.47 -8.12
CA VAL A 272 -11.75 5.18 -6.78
C VAL A 272 -11.85 6.36 -5.83
N LEU A 273 -11.99 7.58 -6.33
CA LEU A 273 -12.26 8.77 -5.56
C LEU A 273 -13.75 9.01 -5.31
N GLY A 274 -14.62 8.25 -5.97
CA GLY A 274 -16.06 8.30 -5.76
C GLY A 274 -16.42 8.04 -4.29
N ARG A 275 -17.45 8.74 -3.81
CA ARG A 275 -17.86 8.70 -2.41
C ARG A 275 -18.18 7.28 -1.93
N ASP A 276 -18.82 6.48 -2.74
CA ASP A 276 -19.20 5.10 -2.43
C ASP A 276 -18.00 4.16 -2.26
N VAL A 277 -16.95 4.31 -3.10
CA VAL A 277 -15.70 3.58 -2.93
C VAL A 277 -14.99 4.04 -1.66
N GLN A 278 -14.97 5.33 -1.37
CA GLN A 278 -14.37 5.88 -0.17
C GLN A 278 -15.13 5.50 1.11
N GLU A 279 -16.46 5.35 1.06
CA GLU A 279 -17.26 4.78 2.15
C GLU A 279 -16.94 3.28 2.37
N LEU A 280 -16.72 2.50 1.30
CA LEU A 280 -16.29 1.10 1.37
C LEU A 280 -14.89 0.97 2.01
N LEU A 281 -13.96 1.90 1.71
CA LEU A 281 -12.65 1.91 2.36
C LEU A 281 -12.79 1.97 3.89
N VAL A 282 -13.68 2.81 4.37
CA VAL A 282 -13.90 3.02 5.81
C VAL A 282 -14.63 1.82 6.43
N SER A 283 -15.75 1.37 5.83
CA SER A 283 -16.62 0.34 6.41
C SER A 283 -16.00 -1.06 6.38
N ASP A 284 -15.41 -1.43 5.24
CA ASP A 284 -15.03 -2.81 4.99
C ASP A 284 -13.51 -3.04 5.06
N LEU A 285 -12.73 -2.01 4.72
CA LEU A 285 -11.28 -2.12 4.65
C LEU A 285 -10.55 -1.47 5.84
N HIS A 286 -11.28 -0.81 6.75
CA HIS A 286 -10.75 -0.11 7.91
C HIS A 286 -9.69 0.96 7.59
N ARG A 287 -9.77 1.54 6.39
CA ARG A 287 -8.90 2.61 5.93
C ARG A 287 -9.58 3.95 6.12
N ARG A 288 -8.82 5.00 6.33
CA ARG A 288 -9.37 6.35 6.36
C ARG A 288 -9.51 6.90 4.95
N SER A 289 -10.66 7.53 4.70
CA SER A 289 -10.91 8.21 3.43
C SER A 289 -10.05 9.46 3.29
N VAL A 290 -9.63 9.74 2.07
CA VAL A 290 -9.00 11.03 1.73
C VAL A 290 -10.04 12.13 1.47
N ARG A 291 -11.34 11.82 1.43
CA ARG A 291 -12.41 12.80 1.20
C ARG A 291 -12.81 13.50 2.48
N THR A 292 -13.14 14.78 2.36
CA THR A 292 -13.60 15.62 3.49
C THR A 292 -15.02 15.28 3.93
N ASP A 293 -15.84 14.69 3.04
CA ASP A 293 -17.25 14.34 3.27
C ASP A 293 -17.49 12.88 3.64
N VAL A 294 -16.39 12.10 3.85
CA VAL A 294 -16.43 10.73 4.37
C VAL A 294 -15.59 10.67 5.65
N HIS A 295 -16.21 10.24 6.74
CA HIS A 295 -15.61 10.29 8.08
C HIS A 295 -15.23 8.90 8.57
N ALA A 296 -14.21 8.83 9.44
CA ALA A 296 -13.88 7.62 10.17
C ALA A 296 -15.05 7.20 11.08
N PRO A 297 -15.15 5.90 11.45
CA PRO A 297 -16.10 5.42 12.44
C PRO A 297 -16.00 6.20 13.76
N GLU A 298 -17.15 6.37 14.46
CA GLU A 298 -17.23 7.16 15.71
C GLU A 298 -16.39 6.57 16.87
N ASP A 299 -16.05 5.28 16.81
CA ASP A 299 -15.23 4.61 17.81
C ASP A 299 -13.71 4.78 17.59
N LEU A 300 -13.32 5.49 16.52
CA LEU A 300 -11.93 5.83 16.23
C LEU A 300 -11.68 7.32 16.45
N PRO A 301 -10.45 7.70 16.86
CA PRO A 301 -10.08 9.09 16.94
C PRO A 301 -10.27 9.82 15.60
N SER A 302 -10.78 11.04 15.65
CA SER A 302 -10.77 11.93 14.48
C SER A 302 -9.33 12.27 14.06
N GLU A 303 -9.13 12.76 12.86
CA GLU A 303 -7.79 13.19 12.41
C GLU A 303 -7.21 14.30 13.28
N ALA A 304 -8.06 15.19 13.80
CA ALA A 304 -7.63 16.23 14.71
C ALA A 304 -7.13 15.67 16.05
N GLU A 305 -7.72 14.57 16.53
CA GLU A 305 -7.29 13.89 17.76
C GLU A 305 -6.03 13.04 17.54
N LEU A 306 -5.77 12.59 16.31
CA LEU A 306 -4.54 11.88 15.97
C LEU A 306 -3.29 12.76 16.01
N GLY A 307 -3.44 14.08 15.92
CA GLY A 307 -2.30 14.98 15.83
C GLY A 307 -1.46 14.67 14.56
N ILE A 308 -2.12 14.61 13.39
CA ILE A 308 -1.40 14.32 12.13
C ILE A 308 -0.32 15.37 11.94
N ILE A 309 0.94 14.90 11.82
CA ILE A 309 2.10 15.75 11.60
C ILE A 309 2.14 16.25 10.15
N ASP A 310 2.80 17.37 9.94
CA ASP A 310 3.16 17.86 8.61
C ASP A 310 4.33 17.01 8.08
N TYR A 311 4.01 16.06 7.19
CA TYR A 311 4.96 15.11 6.63
C TYR A 311 5.33 15.52 5.22
N ASP A 312 6.56 15.97 5.02
CA ASP A 312 7.07 16.40 3.72
C ASP A 312 7.38 15.17 2.84
N VAL A 313 6.50 14.90 1.88
CA VAL A 313 6.61 13.74 0.97
C VAL A 313 7.79 13.87 0.00
N HIS A 314 8.16 15.08 -0.40
CA HIS A 314 9.29 15.31 -1.31
C HIS A 314 10.62 15.09 -0.58
N TRP A 315 10.75 15.64 0.65
CA TRP A 315 11.88 15.33 1.51
C TRP A 315 12.03 13.83 1.73
N ALA A 316 10.94 13.14 2.04
CA ALA A 316 10.95 11.70 2.25
C ALA A 316 11.34 10.94 0.99
N GLY A 317 10.83 11.33 -0.17
CA GLY A 317 11.23 10.75 -1.47
C GLY A 317 12.73 10.92 -1.75
N ALA A 318 13.24 12.13 -1.57
CA ALA A 318 14.65 12.46 -1.79
C ALA A 318 15.62 11.76 -0.82
N LEU A 319 15.17 11.50 0.41
CA LEU A 319 16.00 10.87 1.45
C LEU A 319 16.12 9.35 1.28
N LYS A 320 15.26 8.71 0.50
CA LYS A 320 15.06 7.26 0.47
C LYS A 320 16.33 6.45 0.21
N GLU A 321 17.11 6.83 -0.80
CA GLU A 321 18.34 6.13 -1.16
C GLU A 321 19.38 6.19 -0.03
N GLU A 322 19.62 7.37 0.53
CA GLU A 322 20.56 7.57 1.64
C GLU A 322 20.10 6.84 2.89
N PHE A 323 18.80 6.87 3.18
CA PHE A 323 18.21 6.15 4.31
C PHE A 323 18.45 4.64 4.19
N ILE A 324 18.13 4.03 3.04
CA ILE A 324 18.31 2.59 2.79
C ILE A 324 19.78 2.20 2.93
N ARG A 325 20.69 3.01 2.41
CA ARG A 325 22.12 2.79 2.54
C ARG A 325 22.55 2.77 4.02
N ARG A 326 22.16 3.77 4.81
CA ARG A 326 22.51 3.88 6.23
C ARG A 326 21.85 2.79 7.07
N TRP A 327 20.60 2.46 6.80
CA TRP A 327 19.93 1.35 7.46
C TRP A 327 20.69 0.04 7.26
N THR A 328 21.07 -0.25 6.03
CA THR A 328 21.81 -1.47 5.67
C THR A 328 23.18 -1.53 6.38
N GLU A 329 23.90 -0.41 6.41
CA GLU A 329 25.18 -0.29 7.13
C GLU A 329 25.02 -0.54 8.65
N LEU A 330 24.01 0.06 9.29
CA LEU A 330 23.73 -0.11 10.71
C LEU A 330 23.31 -1.55 11.06
N CYS A 331 22.55 -2.21 10.18
CA CYS A 331 22.18 -3.62 10.37
C CYS A 331 23.31 -4.60 10.12
N GLY A 332 24.49 -4.15 9.65
CA GLY A 332 25.67 -5.00 9.42
C GLY A 332 25.51 -5.91 8.20
N VAL A 333 24.57 -5.63 7.31
CA VAL A 333 24.41 -6.32 6.04
C VAL A 333 25.37 -5.67 5.05
N THR A 334 26.50 -6.34 4.77
CA THR A 334 27.39 -5.91 3.69
C THR A 334 26.71 -6.22 2.35
N ALA A 335 26.58 -5.17 1.52
CA ALA A 335 26.05 -5.25 0.17
C ALA A 335 26.84 -6.19 -0.74
#